data_2ccabe0ff7d2886781dba56430586e03
#
_entry.id   2ccabe0ff7d2886781dba56430586e03
#
_cell.length_a   1.000
_cell.length_b   1.000
_cell.length_c   1.000
_cell.angle_alpha   90.00
_cell.angle_beta   90.00
_cell.angle_gamma   90.00
#
_symmetry.space_group_name_H-M   'P 1'
#
loop_
_entity.id
_entity.type
_entity.pdbx_description
1 polymer ?
#
loop_
_entity_poly.entity_id
_entity_poly.type
_entity_poly.pdbx_seq_one_letter_code
_entity_poly.pdbx_strand_id
1 'polypeptide(L)'
;MMQWTDVHYRKLARLLTRRTLLFTEMIPAAAIVDAFEAKDGSLGQLLAFDAEQRPLAVQIGGSNPALMARAAGLCAKAGFDEVNLNVGCPSSKVTTGGYGACLMKSPQLVREIAVACLAACGGRNGVPVTVKHRLGVDDCDSWEELQDFVRTVASAGVTHFIVHARKALLGVLSCEGNRTIPPLKYDWVWALSRTFPQLTFELNGGVDSLDEVQQLFSKRPLRGVMVGRAAYKTPWILSQADATLFGAENPGHSREEVLDLYLDYASAYFHAQQRAGLVSTPSAALELEQLLAAPLSNLFEDETHLFRVALLREVAARETDDASSRRHDSVPLPTFMLRRAAACAAEAVAAARAEKSQAV
;
A
#
# COMPACT_ATOMS: atom_id res chain seq x y z
N MET A 1 -1.50 2.22 1.63
CA MET A 1 -1.95 3.63 1.41
C MET A 1 -3.33 3.58 0.78
N MET A 2 -4.32 4.16 1.44
CA MET A 2 -5.72 4.13 0.98
C MET A 2 -5.83 4.56 -0.48
N GLN A 3 -6.60 3.82 -1.27
CA GLN A 3 -6.82 4.01 -2.72
C GLN A 3 -5.56 3.88 -3.61
N TRP A 4 -4.43 3.44 -3.06
CA TRP A 4 -3.18 3.34 -3.80
C TRP A 4 -2.56 1.94 -3.78
N THR A 5 -2.58 1.25 -2.64
CA THR A 5 -1.93 -0.06 -2.51
C THR A 5 -2.94 -1.21 -2.50
N ASP A 6 -3.91 -1.12 -3.39
CA ASP A 6 -4.90 -2.15 -3.66
C ASP A 6 -4.31 -3.41 -4.31
N VAL A 7 -5.13 -4.39 -4.60
CA VAL A 7 -4.70 -5.65 -5.21
C VAL A 7 -4.07 -5.44 -6.59
N HIS A 8 -4.52 -4.44 -7.34
CA HIS A 8 -4.05 -4.16 -8.70
C HIS A 8 -2.67 -3.49 -8.69
N TYR A 9 -2.48 -2.48 -7.82
CA TYR A 9 -1.16 -1.89 -7.63
C TYR A 9 -0.14 -2.93 -7.11
N ARG A 10 -0.53 -3.79 -6.17
CA ARG A 10 0.37 -4.83 -5.66
C ARG A 10 0.77 -5.84 -6.73
N LYS A 11 -0.14 -6.13 -7.69
CA LYS A 11 0.21 -6.94 -8.86
C LYS A 11 1.27 -6.25 -9.72
N LEU A 12 1.08 -4.97 -10.06
CA LEU A 12 2.09 -4.18 -10.79
C LEU A 12 3.43 -4.16 -10.04
N ALA A 13 3.42 -3.86 -8.74
CA ALA A 13 4.63 -3.83 -7.93
C ALA A 13 5.36 -5.17 -7.93
N ARG A 14 4.64 -6.28 -7.92
CA ARG A 14 5.24 -7.63 -7.91
C ARG A 14 5.87 -8.02 -9.25
N LEU A 15 5.45 -7.43 -10.35
CA LEU A 15 6.14 -7.54 -11.63
C LEU A 15 7.52 -6.84 -11.62
N LEU A 16 7.70 -5.86 -10.73
CA LEU A 16 8.93 -5.06 -10.59
C LEU A 16 9.89 -5.58 -9.51
N THR A 17 9.41 -6.28 -8.48
CA THR A 17 10.23 -6.80 -7.38
C THR A 17 9.63 -8.09 -6.81
N ARG A 18 10.47 -9.08 -6.53
CA ARG A 18 10.08 -10.35 -5.90
C ARG A 18 10.33 -10.40 -4.40
N ARG A 19 11.24 -9.55 -3.88
CA ARG A 19 11.73 -9.60 -2.50
C ARG A 19 11.15 -8.54 -1.57
N THR A 20 10.76 -7.40 -2.10
CA THR A 20 10.20 -6.31 -1.29
C THR A 20 8.90 -6.74 -0.63
N LEU A 21 8.79 -6.56 0.70
CA LEU A 21 7.55 -6.77 1.43
C LEU A 21 6.52 -5.71 1.00
N LEU A 22 5.41 -6.15 0.45
CA LEU A 22 4.31 -5.26 0.07
C LEU A 22 3.31 -5.14 1.23
N PHE A 23 2.56 -4.03 1.24
CA PHE A 23 1.52 -3.78 2.23
C PHE A 23 0.18 -3.57 1.54
N THR A 24 -0.88 -4.12 2.14
CA THR A 24 -2.24 -3.75 1.74
C THR A 24 -2.54 -2.29 2.11
N GLU A 25 -3.67 -1.79 1.67
CA GLU A 25 -4.32 -0.64 2.30
C GLU A 25 -4.64 -0.95 3.76
N MET A 26 -4.90 0.09 4.57
CA MET A 26 -5.40 -0.14 5.92
C MET A 26 -6.87 -0.57 5.87
N ILE A 27 -7.17 -1.75 6.37
CA ILE A 27 -8.54 -2.28 6.45
C ILE A 27 -9.06 -2.10 7.88
N PRO A 28 -10.22 -1.46 8.08
CA PRO A 28 -10.85 -1.41 9.39
C PRO A 28 -11.19 -2.81 9.91
N ALA A 29 -10.82 -3.11 11.16
CA ALA A 29 -11.08 -4.42 11.76
C ALA A 29 -12.58 -4.76 11.78
N ALA A 30 -13.45 -3.77 12.01
CA ALA A 30 -14.89 -3.93 11.93
C ALA A 30 -15.32 -4.43 10.54
N ALA A 31 -14.82 -3.83 9.46
CA ALA A 31 -15.17 -4.24 8.10
C ALA A 31 -14.78 -5.71 7.82
N ILE A 32 -13.65 -6.20 8.35
CA ILE A 32 -13.24 -7.60 8.20
C ILE A 32 -14.20 -8.52 8.96
N VAL A 33 -14.58 -8.15 10.18
CA VAL A 33 -15.49 -8.97 11.01
C VAL A 33 -16.89 -8.97 10.43
N ASP A 34 -17.41 -7.81 9.98
CA ASP A 34 -18.72 -7.68 9.36
C ASP A 34 -18.81 -8.51 8.07
N ALA A 35 -17.78 -8.44 7.22
CA ALA A 35 -17.69 -9.25 6.01
C ALA A 35 -17.63 -10.76 6.30
N PHE A 36 -16.98 -11.17 7.39
CA PHE A 36 -16.98 -12.56 7.83
C PHE A 36 -18.37 -13.02 8.31
N GLU A 37 -19.07 -12.16 9.04
CA GLU A 37 -20.42 -12.46 9.58
C GLU A 37 -21.49 -12.48 8.50
N ALA A 38 -21.35 -11.67 7.46
CA ALA A 38 -22.27 -11.62 6.33
C ALA A 38 -22.36 -12.95 5.56
N LYS A 39 -21.30 -13.75 5.52
CA LYS A 39 -21.23 -15.08 4.84
C LYS A 39 -21.62 -15.04 3.36
N ASP A 40 -21.49 -13.89 2.72
CA ASP A 40 -21.87 -13.63 1.33
C ASP A 40 -20.68 -13.63 0.36
N GLY A 41 -19.50 -14.00 0.83
CA GLY A 41 -18.23 -13.98 0.07
C GLY A 41 -17.46 -12.65 0.13
N SER A 42 -18.03 -11.61 0.75
CA SER A 42 -17.40 -10.28 0.84
C SER A 42 -16.04 -10.31 1.57
N LEU A 43 -15.86 -11.20 2.54
CA LEU A 43 -14.55 -11.38 3.20
C LEU A 43 -13.47 -11.80 2.19
N GLY A 44 -13.79 -12.73 1.30
CA GLY A 44 -12.85 -13.19 0.27
C GLY A 44 -12.45 -12.06 -0.67
N GLN A 45 -13.37 -11.17 -1.00
CA GLN A 45 -13.09 -9.99 -1.82
C GLN A 45 -12.24 -8.96 -1.07
N LEU A 46 -12.57 -8.69 0.20
CA LEU A 46 -11.87 -7.70 1.05
C LEU A 46 -10.43 -8.10 1.35
N LEU A 47 -10.16 -9.40 1.54
CA LEU A 47 -8.84 -9.95 1.82
C LEU A 47 -8.18 -10.59 0.59
N ALA A 48 -8.69 -10.31 -0.62
CA ALA A 48 -8.18 -10.89 -1.85
C ALA A 48 -6.71 -10.50 -2.12
N PHE A 49 -5.92 -11.50 -2.45
CA PHE A 49 -4.59 -11.33 -3.04
C PHE A 49 -4.18 -12.61 -3.78
N ASP A 50 -3.32 -12.47 -4.79
CA ASP A 50 -2.70 -13.59 -5.46
C ASP A 50 -1.48 -14.07 -4.68
N ALA A 51 -1.23 -15.37 -4.64
CA ALA A 51 -0.06 -15.95 -3.97
C ALA A 51 1.27 -15.33 -4.47
N GLU A 52 1.32 -14.91 -5.73
CA GLU A 52 2.45 -14.20 -6.31
C GLU A 52 2.72 -12.83 -5.67
N GLN A 53 1.73 -12.20 -5.02
CA GLN A 53 1.91 -10.91 -4.34
C GLN A 53 2.71 -11.03 -3.03
N ARG A 54 3.00 -12.24 -2.57
CA ARG A 54 3.84 -12.46 -1.38
C ARG A 54 5.33 -12.16 -1.67
N PRO A 55 6.09 -11.68 -0.65
CA PRO A 55 5.69 -11.46 0.74
C PRO A 55 4.76 -10.24 0.90
N LEU A 56 3.68 -10.40 1.66
CA LEU A 56 2.60 -9.41 1.80
C LEU A 56 2.14 -9.25 3.25
N ALA A 57 2.22 -8.02 3.75
CA ALA A 57 1.66 -7.62 5.03
C ALA A 57 0.24 -7.05 4.86
N VAL A 58 -0.71 -7.49 5.68
CA VAL A 58 -2.02 -6.85 5.80
C VAL A 58 -1.98 -5.80 6.91
N GLN A 59 -2.42 -4.58 6.63
CA GLN A 59 -2.53 -3.54 7.65
C GLN A 59 -3.98 -3.41 8.11
N ILE A 60 -4.20 -3.52 9.42
CA ILE A 60 -5.52 -3.39 10.04
C ILE A 60 -5.57 -2.19 11.00
N GLY A 61 -6.76 -1.60 11.16
CA GLY A 61 -7.01 -0.48 12.06
C GLY A 61 -8.27 -0.66 12.89
N GLY A 62 -8.20 -0.25 14.14
CA GLY A 62 -9.29 -0.31 15.10
C GLY A 62 -8.80 -0.02 16.52
N SER A 63 -9.73 0.19 17.46
CA SER A 63 -9.43 0.47 18.87
C SER A 63 -10.03 -0.54 19.84
N ASN A 64 -10.86 -1.46 19.37
CA ASN A 64 -11.43 -2.51 20.22
C ASN A 64 -10.55 -3.78 20.17
N PRO A 65 -9.95 -4.22 21.29
CA PRO A 65 -9.05 -5.37 21.31
C PRO A 65 -9.67 -6.66 20.78
N ALA A 66 -10.95 -6.93 21.10
CA ALA A 66 -11.64 -8.15 20.68
C ALA A 66 -11.90 -8.18 19.16
N LEU A 67 -12.34 -7.05 18.58
CA LEU A 67 -12.52 -6.92 17.13
C LEU A 67 -11.18 -7.00 16.39
N MET A 68 -10.15 -6.34 16.92
CA MET A 68 -8.80 -6.38 16.36
C MET A 68 -8.22 -7.79 16.35
N ALA A 69 -8.36 -8.54 17.45
CA ALA A 69 -7.94 -9.93 17.54
C ALA A 69 -8.66 -10.82 16.53
N ARG A 70 -9.98 -10.65 16.41
CA ARG A 70 -10.79 -11.42 15.47
C ARG A 70 -10.38 -11.14 14.02
N ALA A 71 -10.23 -9.87 13.66
CA ALA A 71 -9.74 -9.47 12.33
C ALA A 71 -8.33 -10.00 12.05
N ALA A 72 -7.40 -9.86 13.00
CA ALA A 72 -6.04 -10.38 12.87
C ALA A 72 -6.00 -11.90 12.64
N GLY A 73 -6.82 -12.66 13.38
CA GLY A 73 -6.94 -14.11 13.19
C GLY A 73 -7.50 -14.50 11.82
N LEU A 74 -8.46 -13.73 11.29
CA LEU A 74 -8.99 -13.93 9.94
C LEU A 74 -7.94 -13.63 8.87
N CYS A 75 -7.16 -12.56 9.03
CA CYS A 75 -6.04 -12.23 8.15
C CYS A 75 -4.95 -13.31 8.18
N ALA A 76 -4.59 -13.81 9.36
CA ALA A 76 -3.62 -14.90 9.48
C ALA A 76 -4.09 -16.17 8.75
N LYS A 77 -5.38 -16.53 8.89
CA LYS A 77 -5.98 -17.67 8.18
C LYS A 77 -6.05 -17.46 6.67
N ALA A 78 -6.19 -16.23 6.20
CA ALA A 78 -6.17 -15.89 4.78
C ALA A 78 -4.78 -16.05 4.13
N GLY A 79 -3.70 -16.21 4.93
CA GLY A 79 -2.36 -16.52 4.45
C GLY A 79 -1.45 -15.32 4.25
N PHE A 80 -1.74 -14.17 4.86
CA PHE A 80 -0.81 -13.04 4.89
C PHE A 80 0.46 -13.38 5.68
N ASP A 81 1.59 -12.81 5.24
CA ASP A 81 2.90 -13.05 5.86
C ASP A 81 3.11 -12.24 7.15
N GLU A 82 2.35 -11.16 7.32
CA GLU A 82 2.43 -10.25 8.47
C GLU A 82 1.07 -9.58 8.70
N VAL A 83 0.71 -9.35 9.96
CA VAL A 83 -0.41 -8.49 10.37
C VAL A 83 0.16 -7.23 11.01
N ASN A 84 -0.07 -6.07 10.37
CA ASN A 84 0.43 -4.79 10.83
C ASN A 84 -0.67 -3.95 11.47
N LEU A 85 -0.44 -3.46 12.69
CA LEU A 85 -1.37 -2.60 13.42
C LEU A 85 -1.10 -1.14 13.08
N ASN A 86 -2.13 -0.42 12.60
CA ASN A 86 -2.01 1.00 12.29
C ASN A 86 -2.21 1.86 13.54
N VAL A 87 -1.13 2.45 14.03
CA VAL A 87 -1.07 3.39 15.15
C VAL A 87 -0.46 4.74 14.69
N GLY A 88 -0.58 5.06 13.39
CA GLY A 88 0.10 6.24 12.83
C GLY A 88 -0.70 7.07 11.83
N CYS A 89 -1.88 6.62 11.41
CA CYS A 89 -2.71 7.36 10.46
C CYS A 89 -3.36 8.59 11.11
N PRO A 90 -3.14 9.83 10.57
CA PRO A 90 -3.71 11.05 11.15
C PRO A 90 -5.04 11.46 10.50
N SER A 91 -5.61 10.64 9.61
CA SER A 91 -6.86 10.95 8.91
C SER A 91 -8.01 11.17 9.87
N SER A 92 -8.80 12.23 9.67
CA SER A 92 -9.99 12.51 10.47
C SER A 92 -10.97 11.33 10.51
N LYS A 93 -11.20 10.66 9.38
CA LYS A 93 -12.05 9.45 9.30
C LYS A 93 -11.56 8.35 10.25
N VAL A 94 -10.25 8.22 10.43
CA VAL A 94 -9.62 7.21 11.28
C VAL A 94 -9.64 7.65 12.74
N THR A 95 -9.24 8.89 13.02
CA THR A 95 -9.16 9.42 14.39
C THR A 95 -10.51 9.65 15.03
N THR A 96 -11.55 9.99 14.26
CA THR A 96 -12.94 10.02 14.76
C THR A 96 -13.42 8.61 15.17
N GLY A 97 -12.94 7.54 14.52
CA GLY A 97 -13.16 6.16 14.94
C GLY A 97 -12.33 5.73 16.17
N GLY A 98 -11.54 6.62 16.75
CA GLY A 98 -10.73 6.36 17.95
C GLY A 98 -9.48 5.52 17.71
N TYR A 99 -8.98 5.40 16.45
CA TYR A 99 -7.80 4.62 16.12
C TYR A 99 -6.82 5.37 15.19
N GLY A 100 -5.74 4.73 14.78
CA GLY A 100 -4.66 5.38 14.07
C GLY A 100 -3.74 6.17 15.01
N ALA A 101 -3.32 7.39 14.62
CA ALA A 101 -2.33 8.16 15.36
C ALA A 101 -2.80 8.55 16.77
N CYS A 102 -4.10 8.74 17.02
CA CYS A 102 -4.63 9.07 18.34
C CYS A 102 -4.37 7.96 19.38
N LEU A 103 -4.19 6.69 18.95
CA LEU A 103 -3.85 5.59 19.86
C LEU A 103 -2.48 5.75 20.51
N MET A 104 -1.57 6.55 19.94
CA MET A 104 -0.29 6.85 20.60
C MET A 104 -0.46 7.53 21.97
N LYS A 105 -1.60 8.21 22.20
CA LYS A 105 -1.96 8.80 23.52
C LYS A 105 -2.40 7.75 24.55
N SER A 106 -2.59 6.49 24.14
CA SER A 106 -3.09 5.41 24.99
C SER A 106 -2.24 4.13 24.80
N PRO A 107 -0.95 4.13 25.21
CA PRO A 107 -0.03 3.00 25.00
C PRO A 107 -0.55 1.69 25.59
N GLN A 108 -1.26 1.74 26.74
CA GLN A 108 -1.84 0.55 27.36
C GLN A 108 -2.93 -0.09 26.49
N LEU A 109 -3.79 0.71 25.86
CA LEU A 109 -4.78 0.17 24.91
C LEU A 109 -4.11 -0.48 23.71
N VAL A 110 -3.04 0.13 23.17
CA VAL A 110 -2.26 -0.48 22.08
C VAL A 110 -1.62 -1.79 22.51
N ARG A 111 -1.12 -1.86 23.75
CA ARG A 111 -0.60 -3.11 24.33
C ARG A 111 -1.68 -4.19 24.42
N GLU A 112 -2.89 -3.87 24.90
CA GLU A 112 -4.01 -4.80 24.99
C GLU A 112 -4.41 -5.33 23.61
N ILE A 113 -4.52 -4.43 22.61
CA ILE A 113 -4.75 -4.79 21.21
C ILE A 113 -3.67 -5.74 20.70
N ALA A 114 -2.40 -5.42 20.96
CA ALA A 114 -1.28 -6.22 20.50
C ALA A 114 -1.27 -7.64 21.14
N VAL A 115 -1.51 -7.74 22.44
CA VAL A 115 -1.65 -9.04 23.15
C VAL A 115 -2.74 -9.89 22.50
N ALA A 116 -3.91 -9.29 22.27
CA ALA A 116 -5.06 -9.99 21.71
C ALA A 116 -4.81 -10.44 20.25
N CYS A 117 -4.18 -9.57 19.42
CA CYS A 117 -3.83 -9.88 18.04
C CYS A 117 -2.74 -10.97 17.96
N LEU A 118 -1.69 -10.89 18.78
CA LEU A 118 -0.64 -11.90 18.85
C LEU A 118 -1.22 -13.29 19.18
N ALA A 119 -2.09 -13.36 20.18
CA ALA A 119 -2.76 -14.61 20.54
C ALA A 119 -3.59 -15.17 19.38
N ALA A 120 -4.37 -14.31 18.69
CA ALA A 120 -5.20 -14.71 17.56
C ALA A 120 -4.41 -15.13 16.31
N CYS A 121 -3.19 -14.62 16.14
CA CYS A 121 -2.28 -14.97 15.06
C CYS A 121 -1.41 -16.22 15.34
N GLY A 122 -1.63 -16.93 16.43
CA GLY A 122 -0.89 -18.16 16.79
C GLY A 122 0.30 -17.92 17.72
N GLY A 123 0.38 -16.78 18.38
CA GLY A 123 1.44 -16.44 19.33
C GLY A 123 2.81 -16.26 18.67
N ARG A 124 3.88 -16.64 19.39
CA ARG A 124 5.28 -16.43 18.93
C ARG A 124 5.66 -17.20 17.66
N ASN A 125 4.99 -18.31 17.39
CA ASN A 125 5.28 -19.17 16.24
C ASN A 125 4.27 -18.98 15.09
N GLY A 126 3.33 -18.07 15.26
CA GLY A 126 2.31 -17.76 14.28
C GLY A 126 2.72 -16.63 13.32
N VAL A 127 1.71 -16.03 12.68
CA VAL A 127 1.94 -14.87 11.80
C VAL A 127 2.41 -13.68 12.63
N PRO A 128 3.54 -13.03 12.26
CA PRO A 128 4.07 -11.88 12.96
C PRO A 128 3.05 -10.74 13.07
N VAL A 129 2.99 -10.12 14.26
CA VAL A 129 2.20 -8.89 14.48
C VAL A 129 3.17 -7.74 14.71
N THR A 130 3.07 -6.72 13.87
CA THR A 130 3.94 -5.53 13.88
C THR A 130 3.14 -4.26 14.14
N VAL A 131 3.80 -3.19 14.55
CA VAL A 131 3.14 -1.90 14.82
C VAL A 131 3.74 -0.79 13.99
N LYS A 132 2.90 -0.07 13.23
CA LYS A 132 3.31 1.11 12.49
C LYS A 132 2.81 2.36 13.18
N HIS A 133 3.74 3.18 13.66
CA HIS A 133 3.45 4.38 14.44
C HIS A 133 4.25 5.61 13.99
N ARG A 134 4.06 6.72 14.66
CA ARG A 134 4.79 7.98 14.48
C ARG A 134 5.73 8.24 15.66
N LEU A 135 6.47 9.36 15.63
CA LEU A 135 7.35 9.77 16.74
C LEU A 135 6.59 10.36 17.93
N GLY A 136 5.35 10.79 17.70
CA GLY A 136 4.48 11.39 18.68
C GLY A 136 3.19 11.89 18.03
N VAL A 137 2.29 12.45 18.84
CA VAL A 137 1.02 13.01 18.40
C VAL A 137 0.68 14.25 19.21
N ASP A 138 0.37 15.36 18.53
CA ASP A 138 0.08 16.67 19.12
C ASP A 138 1.16 17.10 20.13
N ASP A 139 0.81 17.27 21.42
CA ASP A 139 1.72 17.65 22.49
C ASP A 139 2.42 16.47 23.16
N CYS A 140 2.02 15.23 22.84
CA CYS A 140 2.70 14.00 23.29
C CYS A 140 3.80 13.64 22.28
N ASP A 141 4.93 14.37 22.27
CA ASP A 141 5.99 14.24 21.25
C ASP A 141 7.42 14.35 21.83
N SER A 142 7.56 14.12 23.14
CA SER A 142 8.85 14.02 23.79
C SER A 142 9.54 12.66 23.49
N TRP A 143 10.85 12.63 23.71
CA TRP A 143 11.64 11.40 23.58
C TRP A 143 11.23 10.36 24.62
N GLU A 144 10.94 10.80 25.82
CA GLU A 144 10.51 9.98 26.96
C GLU A 144 9.17 9.30 26.68
N GLU A 145 8.20 10.04 26.16
CA GLU A 145 6.89 9.51 25.79
C GLU A 145 7.00 8.48 24.64
N LEU A 146 7.85 8.75 23.66
CA LEU A 146 8.10 7.79 22.57
C LEU A 146 8.73 6.50 23.12
N GLN A 147 9.71 6.59 24.03
CA GLN A 147 10.31 5.41 24.65
C GLN A 147 9.28 4.62 25.47
N ASP A 148 8.45 5.33 26.22
CA ASP A 148 7.40 4.71 27.06
C ASP A 148 6.36 4.00 26.21
N PHE A 149 5.96 4.62 25.09
CA PHE A 149 5.09 3.98 24.10
C PHE A 149 5.70 2.68 23.57
N VAL A 150 6.93 2.72 23.08
CA VAL A 150 7.62 1.54 22.53
C VAL A 150 7.80 0.46 23.61
N ARG A 151 8.23 0.82 24.81
CA ARG A 151 8.40 -0.11 25.94
C ARG A 151 7.09 -0.79 26.32
N THR A 152 6.02 -0.01 26.43
CA THR A 152 4.69 -0.50 26.79
C THR A 152 4.18 -1.48 25.74
N VAL A 153 4.24 -1.12 24.46
CA VAL A 153 3.76 -1.98 23.37
C VAL A 153 4.62 -3.24 23.21
N ALA A 154 5.94 -3.11 23.35
CA ALA A 154 6.85 -4.24 23.30
C ALA A 154 6.61 -5.25 24.42
N SER A 155 6.12 -4.80 25.59
CA SER A 155 5.76 -5.72 26.70
C SER A 155 4.62 -6.68 26.37
N ALA A 156 3.84 -6.41 25.31
CA ALA A 156 2.85 -7.33 24.75
C ALA A 156 3.49 -8.51 23.99
N GLY A 157 4.76 -8.41 23.61
CA GLY A 157 5.46 -9.36 22.76
C GLY A 157 5.70 -8.89 21.32
N VAL A 158 5.34 -7.65 20.99
CA VAL A 158 5.69 -7.02 19.72
C VAL A 158 7.20 -6.78 19.70
N THR A 159 7.86 -7.27 18.66
CA THR A 159 9.31 -7.15 18.48
C THR A 159 9.71 -6.28 17.29
N HIS A 160 8.74 -5.88 16.46
CA HIS A 160 9.01 -5.16 15.23
C HIS A 160 8.11 -3.92 15.11
N PHE A 161 8.74 -2.76 14.88
CA PHE A 161 8.11 -1.46 14.76
C PHE A 161 8.48 -0.75 13.47
N ILE A 162 7.50 -0.17 12.79
CA ILE A 162 7.71 0.65 11.60
C ILE A 162 7.42 2.11 12.00
N VAL A 163 8.45 2.95 11.96
CA VAL A 163 8.38 4.30 12.53
C VAL A 163 8.35 5.35 11.43
N HIS A 164 7.19 6.02 11.26
CA HIS A 164 7.17 7.24 10.46
C HIS A 164 7.85 8.37 11.23
N ALA A 165 9.02 8.80 10.73
CA ALA A 165 9.93 9.71 11.42
C ALA A 165 9.42 11.17 11.52
N ARG A 166 8.12 11.36 11.72
CA ARG A 166 7.43 12.63 11.97
C ARG A 166 6.40 12.46 13.08
N LYS A 167 6.11 13.51 13.84
CA LYS A 167 4.91 13.54 14.68
C LYS A 167 3.63 13.71 13.86
N ALA A 168 2.48 13.42 14.43
CA ALA A 168 1.17 13.79 13.88
C ALA A 168 0.60 15.02 14.59
N LEU A 169 -0.07 15.89 13.83
CA LEU A 169 -0.88 17.00 14.36
C LEU A 169 -2.33 16.75 13.95
N LEU A 170 -3.14 16.29 14.91
CA LEU A 170 -4.51 15.89 14.69
C LEU A 170 -5.44 17.13 14.68
N GLY A 171 -6.37 17.15 13.73
CA GLY A 171 -7.31 18.27 13.62
C GLY A 171 -6.72 19.58 13.09
N VAL A 172 -5.39 19.69 13.01
CA VAL A 172 -4.67 20.89 12.55
C VAL A 172 -4.20 20.75 11.11
N LEU A 173 -3.64 19.59 10.78
CA LEU A 173 -3.10 19.32 9.45
C LEU A 173 -3.90 18.23 8.72
N SER A 174 -4.04 18.38 7.39
CA SER A 174 -4.53 17.33 6.52
C SER A 174 -3.61 16.09 6.56
N CYS A 175 -4.05 14.98 5.97
CA CYS A 175 -3.19 13.80 5.82
C CYS A 175 -1.91 14.11 5.04
N GLU A 176 -1.98 14.99 4.04
CA GLU A 176 -0.82 15.42 3.27
C GLU A 176 0.08 16.34 4.08
N GLY A 177 -0.48 17.35 4.76
CA GLY A 177 0.24 18.22 5.67
C GLY A 177 1.00 17.44 6.74
N ASN A 178 0.40 16.42 7.31
CA ASN A 178 1.04 15.52 8.29
C ASN A 178 2.19 14.66 7.71
N ARG A 179 2.35 14.63 6.39
CA ARG A 179 3.45 13.93 5.71
C ARG A 179 4.55 14.86 5.21
N THR A 180 4.33 16.16 5.27
CA THR A 180 5.24 17.17 4.70
C THR A 180 5.71 18.20 5.71
N ILE A 181 4.82 18.74 6.55
CA ILE A 181 5.10 19.88 7.44
C ILE A 181 5.88 19.50 8.70
N PRO A 182 5.48 18.51 9.55
CA PRO A 182 6.28 18.16 10.71
C PRO A 182 7.69 17.69 10.26
N PRO A 183 8.78 18.14 10.90
CA PRO A 183 10.13 17.81 10.48
C PRO A 183 10.40 16.29 10.60
N LEU A 184 11.23 15.77 9.69
CA LEU A 184 11.77 14.41 9.79
C LEU A 184 12.84 14.39 10.88
N LYS A 185 12.73 13.43 11.80
CA LYS A 185 13.69 13.18 12.87
C LYS A 185 14.21 11.73 12.78
N TYR A 186 14.98 11.43 11.76
CA TYR A 186 15.56 10.08 11.56
C TYR A 186 16.44 9.65 12.74
N ASP A 187 17.15 10.59 13.37
CA ASP A 187 18.00 10.33 14.53
C ASP A 187 17.23 9.67 15.69
N TRP A 188 15.94 9.97 15.83
CA TRP A 188 15.09 9.34 16.83
C TRP A 188 14.81 7.87 16.52
N VAL A 189 14.67 7.50 15.26
CA VAL A 189 14.49 6.09 14.85
C VAL A 189 15.76 5.29 15.13
N TRP A 190 16.92 5.86 14.82
CA TRP A 190 18.19 5.24 15.16
C TRP A 190 18.46 5.22 16.69
N ALA A 191 17.99 6.22 17.43
CA ALA A 191 18.07 6.21 18.88
C ALA A 191 17.20 5.10 19.48
N LEU A 192 16.00 4.85 18.94
CA LEU A 192 15.15 3.72 19.35
C LEU A 192 15.88 2.38 19.16
N SER A 193 16.54 2.14 18.01
CA SER A 193 17.26 0.88 17.77
C SER A 193 18.45 0.67 18.73
N ARG A 194 19.04 1.74 19.23
CA ARG A 194 20.10 1.66 20.28
C ARG A 194 19.53 1.45 21.67
N THR A 195 18.40 2.11 21.97
CA THR A 195 17.75 2.04 23.29
C THR A 195 17.09 0.68 23.53
N PHE A 196 16.60 0.06 22.46
CA PHE A 196 15.93 -1.24 22.50
C PHE A 196 16.59 -2.26 21.56
N PRO A 197 17.81 -2.73 21.86
CA PRO A 197 18.57 -3.60 20.98
C PRO A 197 17.92 -4.98 20.73
N GLN A 198 16.98 -5.36 21.58
CA GLN A 198 16.17 -6.59 21.41
C GLN A 198 14.99 -6.42 20.45
N LEU A 199 14.68 -5.19 20.03
CA LEU A 199 13.61 -4.87 19.09
C LEU A 199 14.18 -4.54 17.72
N THR A 200 13.37 -4.71 16.69
CA THR A 200 13.71 -4.32 15.32
C THR A 200 12.88 -3.12 14.88
N PHE A 201 13.53 -2.21 14.16
CA PHE A 201 12.91 -0.98 13.67
C PHE A 201 13.08 -0.83 12.17
N GLU A 202 12.01 -0.38 11.51
CA GLU A 202 12.03 0.12 10.15
C GLU A 202 11.80 1.62 10.14
N LEU A 203 12.53 2.32 9.29
CA LEU A 203 12.38 3.75 9.09
C LEU A 203 11.38 4.02 7.95
N ASN A 204 10.50 4.99 8.14
CA ASN A 204 9.59 5.47 7.12
C ASN A 204 9.52 7.00 7.14
N GLY A 205 9.26 7.59 5.98
CA GLY A 205 9.00 9.02 5.80
C GLY A 205 10.05 9.75 4.96
N GLY A 206 9.61 10.36 3.87
CA GLY A 206 10.44 11.20 2.99
C GLY A 206 11.40 10.45 2.07
N VAL A 207 11.41 9.13 2.05
CA VAL A 207 12.34 8.33 1.24
C VAL A 207 11.79 8.19 -0.17
N ASP A 208 12.54 8.66 -1.15
CA ASP A 208 12.10 8.80 -2.53
C ASP A 208 13.01 8.09 -3.56
N SER A 209 14.14 7.46 -3.14
CA SER A 209 15.02 6.70 -4.02
C SER A 209 15.65 5.49 -3.35
N LEU A 210 16.17 4.51 -4.14
CA LEU A 210 16.91 3.36 -3.62
C LEU A 210 18.28 3.78 -3.05
N ASP A 211 18.91 4.79 -3.65
CA ASP A 211 20.19 5.33 -3.14
C ASP A 211 20.01 5.90 -1.72
N GLU A 212 18.91 6.60 -1.48
CA GLU A 212 18.56 7.08 -0.15
C GLU A 212 18.33 5.91 0.82
N VAL A 213 17.65 4.85 0.38
CA VAL A 213 17.47 3.63 1.17
C VAL A 213 18.82 3.04 1.57
N GLN A 214 19.76 2.89 0.62
CA GLN A 214 21.12 2.38 0.89
C GLN A 214 21.89 3.29 1.86
N GLN A 215 21.81 4.61 1.69
CA GLN A 215 22.43 5.58 2.60
C GLN A 215 21.87 5.48 4.01
N LEU A 216 20.56 5.25 4.18
CA LEU A 216 19.94 5.06 5.49
C LEU A 216 20.42 3.77 6.16
N PHE A 217 20.58 2.67 5.42
CA PHE A 217 21.13 1.42 5.93
C PHE A 217 22.61 1.55 6.31
N SER A 218 23.40 2.30 5.52
CA SER A 218 24.84 2.46 5.80
C SER A 218 25.13 3.23 7.09
N LYS A 219 24.23 4.11 7.50
CA LYS A 219 24.41 4.93 8.71
C LYS A 219 24.24 4.14 10.00
N ARG A 220 23.26 3.25 10.05
CA ARG A 220 22.91 2.50 11.27
C ARG A 220 22.12 1.23 10.92
N PRO A 221 22.22 0.17 11.75
CA PRO A 221 21.46 -1.04 11.54
C PRO A 221 19.95 -0.78 11.75
N LEU A 222 19.18 -0.94 10.68
CA LEU A 222 17.73 -0.98 10.66
C LEU A 222 17.31 -2.32 10.09
N ARG A 223 16.11 -2.78 10.46
CA ARG A 223 15.51 -3.98 9.85
C ARG A 223 15.08 -3.71 8.41
N GLY A 224 14.61 -2.49 8.14
CA GLY A 224 14.10 -2.10 6.85
C GLY A 224 13.92 -0.59 6.72
N VAL A 225 13.61 -0.18 5.50
CA VAL A 225 13.18 1.17 5.16
C VAL A 225 11.89 1.05 4.36
N MET A 226 10.80 1.61 4.88
CA MET A 226 9.52 1.61 4.18
C MET A 226 9.42 2.82 3.25
N VAL A 227 9.39 2.55 1.94
CA VAL A 227 9.13 3.54 0.90
C VAL A 227 7.61 3.68 0.73
N GLY A 228 7.10 4.89 0.76
CA GLY A 228 5.66 5.16 0.67
C GLY A 228 5.27 5.73 -0.68
N ARG A 229 5.14 7.05 -0.74
CA ARG A 229 4.60 7.77 -1.91
C ARG A 229 5.41 7.55 -3.18
N ALA A 230 6.72 7.45 -3.10
CA ALA A 230 7.58 7.20 -4.24
C ALA A 230 7.25 5.84 -4.89
N ALA A 231 7.03 4.80 -4.11
CA ALA A 231 6.66 3.48 -4.64
C ALA A 231 5.36 3.50 -5.48
N TYR A 232 4.43 4.42 -5.21
CA TYR A 232 3.21 4.58 -6.00
C TYR A 232 3.37 5.56 -7.17
N LYS A 233 4.03 6.71 -6.90
CA LYS A 233 4.18 7.78 -7.90
C LYS A 233 5.22 7.47 -8.96
N THR A 234 6.22 6.69 -8.62
CA THR A 234 7.32 6.25 -9.46
C THR A 234 7.60 4.76 -9.23
N PRO A 235 6.63 3.87 -9.54
CA PRO A 235 6.71 2.44 -9.19
C PRO A 235 7.97 1.77 -9.78
N TRP A 236 8.53 2.32 -10.85
CA TRP A 236 9.74 1.82 -11.49
C TRP A 236 10.96 1.78 -10.55
N ILE A 237 10.97 2.56 -9.47
CA ILE A 237 11.98 2.48 -8.40
C ILE A 237 12.15 1.03 -7.89
N LEU A 238 11.08 0.22 -7.91
CA LEU A 238 11.12 -1.15 -7.44
C LEU A 238 11.84 -2.11 -8.39
N SER A 239 12.06 -1.74 -9.68
CA SER A 239 12.66 -2.61 -10.69
C SER A 239 14.11 -3.01 -10.41
N GLN A 240 14.81 -2.22 -9.59
CA GLN A 240 16.18 -2.47 -9.16
C GLN A 240 16.31 -2.88 -7.69
N ALA A 241 15.18 -2.99 -6.97
CA ALA A 241 15.19 -3.20 -5.53
C ALA A 241 15.79 -4.54 -5.12
N ASP A 242 15.52 -5.61 -5.88
CA ASP A 242 15.96 -6.95 -5.53
C ASP A 242 17.48 -7.07 -5.57
N ALA A 243 18.14 -6.55 -6.60
CA ALA A 243 19.59 -6.54 -6.70
C ALA A 243 20.22 -5.55 -5.70
N THR A 244 19.68 -4.34 -5.63
CA THR A 244 20.27 -3.26 -4.84
C THR A 244 20.22 -3.52 -3.34
N LEU A 245 19.09 -4.08 -2.85
CA LEU A 245 18.83 -4.19 -1.41
C LEU A 245 18.94 -5.62 -0.88
N PHE A 246 18.72 -6.63 -1.71
CA PHE A 246 18.66 -8.03 -1.27
C PHE A 246 19.77 -8.90 -1.88
N GLY A 247 20.58 -8.35 -2.80
CA GLY A 247 21.60 -9.11 -3.52
C GLY A 247 21.02 -10.25 -4.37
N ALA A 248 19.76 -10.13 -4.79
CA ALA A 248 19.03 -11.10 -5.60
C ALA A 248 18.86 -10.57 -7.03
N GLU A 249 18.58 -11.45 -7.97
CA GLU A 249 18.32 -11.06 -9.35
C GLU A 249 16.99 -10.29 -9.45
N ASN A 250 17.02 -9.15 -10.16
CA ASN A 250 15.80 -8.39 -10.48
C ASN A 250 14.92 -9.19 -11.45
N PRO A 251 13.59 -8.94 -11.52
CA PRO A 251 12.72 -9.54 -12.54
C PRO A 251 13.22 -9.31 -13.98
N GLY A 252 13.87 -8.16 -14.24
CA GLY A 252 14.54 -7.88 -15.52
C GLY A 252 13.62 -7.43 -16.67
N HIS A 253 12.34 -7.23 -16.39
CA HIS A 253 11.37 -6.77 -17.40
C HIS A 253 11.63 -5.31 -17.81
N SER A 254 11.44 -5.01 -19.09
CA SER A 254 11.29 -3.63 -19.58
C SER A 254 9.95 -3.04 -19.13
N ARG A 255 9.77 -1.71 -19.26
CA ARG A 255 8.48 -1.08 -18.94
C ARG A 255 7.35 -1.56 -19.85
N GLU A 256 7.66 -1.81 -21.10
CA GLU A 256 6.74 -2.34 -22.11
C GLU A 256 6.32 -3.78 -21.75
N GLU A 257 7.26 -4.63 -21.37
CA GLU A 257 6.95 -5.99 -20.90
C GLU A 257 6.10 -5.99 -19.62
N VAL A 258 6.41 -5.10 -18.67
CA VAL A 258 5.58 -4.94 -17.47
C VAL A 258 4.17 -4.48 -17.82
N LEU A 259 4.04 -3.56 -18.79
CA LEU A 259 2.74 -3.10 -19.28
C LEU A 259 1.94 -4.27 -19.86
N ASP A 260 2.55 -5.07 -20.74
CA ASP A 260 1.88 -6.21 -21.37
C ASP A 260 1.45 -7.27 -20.35
N LEU A 261 2.35 -7.65 -19.45
CA LEU A 261 2.06 -8.62 -18.38
C LEU A 261 0.93 -8.12 -17.45
N TYR A 262 0.92 -6.83 -17.15
CA TYR A 262 -0.13 -6.24 -16.34
C TYR A 262 -1.48 -6.20 -17.09
N LEU A 263 -1.48 -5.90 -18.38
CA LEU A 263 -2.68 -5.90 -19.22
C LEU A 263 -3.29 -7.30 -19.37
N ASP A 264 -2.45 -8.33 -19.42
CA ASP A 264 -2.91 -9.74 -19.40
C ASP A 264 -3.63 -10.05 -18.08
N TYR A 265 -3.04 -9.64 -16.95
CA TYR A 265 -3.68 -9.76 -15.64
C TYR A 265 -5.00 -8.99 -15.58
N ALA A 266 -5.02 -7.73 -16.00
CA ALA A 266 -6.21 -6.88 -15.97
C ALA A 266 -7.34 -7.49 -16.81
N SER A 267 -7.00 -8.06 -17.98
CA SER A 267 -7.91 -8.79 -18.86
C SER A 267 -8.52 -10.00 -18.15
N ALA A 268 -7.68 -10.86 -17.60
CA ALA A 268 -8.11 -12.07 -16.92
C ALA A 268 -8.99 -11.73 -15.70
N TYR A 269 -8.60 -10.72 -14.91
CA TYR A 269 -9.35 -10.25 -13.74
C TYR A 269 -10.73 -9.72 -14.13
N PHE A 270 -10.80 -8.82 -15.13
CA PHE A 270 -12.06 -8.28 -15.60
C PHE A 270 -13.04 -9.38 -16.02
N HIS A 271 -12.60 -10.32 -16.85
CA HIS A 271 -13.43 -11.43 -17.29
C HIS A 271 -13.87 -12.34 -16.14
N ALA A 272 -13.03 -12.52 -15.12
CA ALA A 272 -13.42 -13.28 -13.94
C ALA A 272 -14.54 -12.57 -13.17
N GLN A 273 -14.45 -11.24 -12.98
CA GLN A 273 -15.50 -10.45 -12.33
C GLN A 273 -16.82 -10.46 -13.14
N GLN A 274 -16.71 -10.40 -14.46
CA GLN A 274 -17.89 -10.49 -15.34
C GLN A 274 -18.57 -11.86 -15.24
N ARG A 275 -17.80 -12.96 -15.29
CA ARG A 275 -18.34 -14.33 -15.10
C ARG A 275 -18.96 -14.53 -13.72
N ALA A 276 -18.45 -13.88 -12.70
CA ALA A 276 -19.01 -13.89 -11.34
C ALA A 276 -20.30 -13.03 -11.19
N GLY A 277 -20.70 -12.31 -12.24
CA GLY A 277 -21.87 -11.43 -12.22
C GLY A 277 -21.67 -10.11 -11.45
N LEU A 278 -20.42 -9.82 -11.04
CA LEU A 278 -20.09 -8.60 -10.29
C LEU A 278 -19.97 -7.36 -11.18
N VAL A 279 -19.82 -7.57 -12.49
CA VAL A 279 -19.80 -6.52 -13.52
C VAL A 279 -20.97 -6.77 -14.47
N SER A 280 -22.15 -6.30 -14.06
CA SER A 280 -23.41 -6.53 -14.78
C SER A 280 -23.96 -5.29 -15.48
N THR A 281 -23.36 -4.11 -15.25
CA THR A 281 -23.79 -2.84 -15.85
C THR A 281 -22.61 -2.13 -16.51
N PRO A 282 -22.85 -1.25 -17.52
CA PRO A 282 -21.80 -0.43 -18.13
C PRO A 282 -21.06 0.43 -17.10
N SER A 283 -21.76 0.99 -16.11
CA SER A 283 -21.14 1.78 -15.04
C SER A 283 -20.15 0.95 -14.19
N ALA A 284 -20.56 -0.26 -13.78
CA ALA A 284 -19.68 -1.16 -13.02
C ALA A 284 -18.46 -1.59 -13.85
N ALA A 285 -18.63 -1.78 -15.16
CA ALA A 285 -17.54 -2.08 -16.07
C ALA A 285 -16.54 -0.92 -16.13
N LEU A 286 -17.01 0.31 -16.30
CA LEU A 286 -16.18 1.51 -16.36
C LEU A 286 -15.42 1.74 -15.03
N GLU A 287 -16.09 1.59 -13.89
CA GLU A 287 -15.47 1.71 -12.57
C GLU A 287 -14.33 0.70 -12.39
N LEU A 288 -14.55 -0.56 -12.79
CA LEU A 288 -13.49 -1.58 -12.73
C LEU A 288 -12.33 -1.26 -13.67
N GLU A 289 -12.60 -0.76 -14.88
CA GLU A 289 -11.56 -0.34 -15.81
C GLU A 289 -10.71 0.80 -15.25
N GLN A 290 -11.33 1.79 -14.61
CA GLN A 290 -10.62 2.88 -13.96
C GLN A 290 -9.73 2.38 -12.83
N LEU A 291 -10.20 1.43 -12.02
CA LEU A 291 -9.41 0.78 -10.98
C LEU A 291 -8.20 0.03 -11.57
N LEU A 292 -8.41 -0.73 -12.64
CA LEU A 292 -7.34 -1.47 -13.33
C LEU A 292 -6.33 -0.53 -14.02
N ALA A 293 -6.77 0.62 -14.52
CA ALA A 293 -5.90 1.60 -15.17
C ALA A 293 -5.05 2.42 -14.18
N ALA A 294 -5.54 2.62 -12.96
CA ALA A 294 -4.92 3.51 -11.98
C ALA A 294 -3.44 3.21 -11.69
N PRO A 295 -3.01 1.95 -11.47
CA PRO A 295 -1.60 1.62 -11.23
C PRO A 295 -0.68 1.95 -12.42
N LEU A 296 -1.18 1.82 -13.66
CA LEU A 296 -0.41 2.09 -14.86
C LEU A 296 -0.06 3.56 -15.04
N SER A 297 -0.86 4.46 -14.47
CA SER A 297 -0.75 5.90 -14.65
C SER A 297 0.65 6.47 -14.35
N ASN A 298 1.45 5.77 -13.55
CA ASN A 298 2.76 6.22 -13.09
C ASN A 298 3.91 5.31 -13.56
N LEU A 299 3.66 4.38 -14.50
CA LEU A 299 4.67 3.41 -14.93
C LEU A 299 5.81 4.08 -15.74
N PHE A 300 5.52 5.16 -16.48
CA PHE A 300 6.47 5.89 -17.31
C PHE A 300 6.82 7.22 -16.65
N GLU A 301 7.84 7.24 -15.79
CA GLU A 301 8.20 8.38 -14.92
C GLU A 301 8.44 9.69 -15.64
N ASP A 302 9.30 9.68 -16.66
CA ASP A 302 9.74 10.90 -17.37
C ASP A 302 8.65 11.49 -18.28
N GLU A 303 7.72 10.66 -18.71
CA GLU A 303 6.58 10.99 -19.55
C GLU A 303 5.24 10.67 -18.87
N THR A 304 5.21 10.57 -17.54
CA THR A 304 4.00 10.24 -16.76
C THR A 304 2.80 11.10 -17.16
N HIS A 305 3.04 12.38 -17.45
CA HIS A 305 1.96 13.27 -17.87
C HIS A 305 1.39 12.85 -19.22
N LEU A 306 2.23 12.54 -20.21
CA LEU A 306 1.79 12.15 -21.55
C LEU A 306 1.07 10.80 -21.51
N PHE A 307 1.67 9.80 -20.87
CA PHE A 307 1.06 8.48 -20.72
C PHE A 307 -0.28 8.55 -19.97
N ARG A 308 -0.33 9.27 -18.85
CA ARG A 308 -1.53 9.43 -18.05
C ARG A 308 -2.63 10.18 -18.81
N VAL A 309 -2.29 11.26 -19.51
CA VAL A 309 -3.27 12.02 -20.28
C VAL A 309 -3.80 11.21 -21.44
N ALA A 310 -2.95 10.47 -22.16
CA ALA A 310 -3.38 9.61 -23.25
C ALA A 310 -4.27 8.46 -22.73
N LEU A 311 -3.85 7.77 -21.65
CA LEU A 311 -4.61 6.71 -21.02
C LEU A 311 -6.00 7.20 -20.56
N LEU A 312 -6.06 8.34 -19.85
CA LEU A 312 -7.32 8.90 -19.36
C LEU A 312 -8.21 9.42 -20.49
N ARG A 313 -7.64 9.99 -21.55
CA ARG A 313 -8.41 10.42 -22.73
C ARG A 313 -9.10 9.25 -23.42
N GLU A 314 -8.38 8.16 -23.62
CA GLU A 314 -8.94 6.96 -24.24
C GLU A 314 -10.01 6.30 -23.34
N VAL A 315 -9.82 6.31 -22.02
CA VAL A 315 -10.83 5.82 -21.07
C VAL A 315 -12.05 6.76 -21.05
N ALA A 316 -11.88 8.09 -21.10
CA ALA A 316 -12.96 9.08 -21.05
C ALA A 316 -13.67 9.28 -22.40
N ALA A 317 -13.03 9.07 -23.55
CA ALA A 317 -13.66 9.20 -24.87
C ALA A 317 -14.88 8.29 -25.04
N ARG A 318 -15.03 7.28 -24.21
CA ARG A 318 -16.16 6.35 -24.18
C ARG A 318 -17.41 6.87 -23.52
N GLU A 319 -17.27 7.77 -22.55
CA GLU A 319 -18.45 8.41 -21.95
C GLU A 319 -19.28 9.14 -23.01
N THR A 320 -18.60 9.59 -24.10
CA THR A 320 -19.25 10.32 -25.21
C THR A 320 -19.74 9.41 -26.33
N ASP A 321 -19.08 8.29 -26.62
CA ASP A 321 -19.46 7.36 -27.69
C ASP A 321 -20.67 6.48 -27.30
N ASP A 322 -20.75 6.06 -26.04
CA ASP A 322 -21.87 5.26 -25.52
C ASP A 322 -23.18 6.07 -25.45
N ALA A 323 -23.09 7.40 -25.34
CA ALA A 323 -24.26 8.29 -25.38
C ALA A 323 -24.85 8.45 -26.79
N SER A 324 -24.08 8.17 -27.84
CA SER A 324 -24.50 8.36 -29.23
C SER A 324 -24.90 7.08 -29.99
N SER A 325 -24.50 5.90 -29.50
CA SER A 325 -24.77 4.62 -30.15
C SER A 325 -25.72 3.72 -29.35
N ARG A 326 -27.02 4.06 -29.34
CA ARG A 326 -28.08 3.11 -28.94
C ARG A 326 -28.28 2.07 -30.02
N ARG A 327 -27.42 1.07 -30.10
CA ARG A 327 -27.71 -0.19 -30.79
C ARG A 327 -27.29 -1.36 -29.90
N HIS A 328 -28.27 -2.25 -29.74
CA HIS A 328 -28.26 -3.48 -28.97
C HIS A 328 -27.07 -4.39 -29.21
N ASP A 329 -26.74 -5.15 -28.14
CA ASP A 329 -26.04 -6.43 -28.14
C ASP A 329 -24.52 -6.41 -28.41
N SER A 330 -23.79 -5.96 -27.44
CA SER A 330 -22.52 -6.48 -26.90
C SER A 330 -21.82 -5.37 -26.16
N VAL A 331 -21.66 -5.51 -24.84
CA VAL A 331 -20.72 -4.69 -24.08
C VAL A 331 -19.36 -4.91 -24.74
N PRO A 332 -18.73 -3.88 -25.34
CA PRO A 332 -17.38 -4.05 -25.93
C PRO A 332 -16.48 -4.61 -24.85
N LEU A 333 -15.63 -5.56 -25.21
CA LEU A 333 -14.68 -6.19 -24.29
C LEU A 333 -13.76 -5.11 -23.67
N PRO A 334 -13.95 -4.75 -22.41
CA PRO A 334 -13.26 -3.62 -21.76
C PRO A 334 -11.72 -3.75 -21.80
N THR A 335 -11.23 -4.98 -21.78
CA THR A 335 -9.81 -5.29 -21.82
C THR A 335 -9.14 -5.00 -23.16
N PHE A 336 -9.87 -5.15 -24.28
CA PHE A 336 -9.39 -4.71 -25.59
C PHE A 336 -9.17 -3.19 -25.58
N MET A 337 -9.97 -2.49 -24.88
CA MET A 337 -9.98 -1.03 -24.80
C MET A 337 -8.87 -0.52 -23.86
N LEU A 338 -8.66 -1.12 -22.70
CA LEU A 338 -7.51 -0.77 -21.84
C LEU A 338 -6.19 -1.04 -22.56
N ARG A 339 -6.08 -2.15 -23.32
CA ARG A 339 -4.93 -2.44 -24.18
C ARG A 339 -4.76 -1.36 -25.25
N ARG A 340 -5.82 -0.94 -25.92
CA ARG A 340 -5.77 0.12 -26.93
C ARG A 340 -5.34 1.45 -26.30
N ALA A 341 -5.93 1.84 -25.17
CA ALA A 341 -5.56 3.05 -24.44
C ALA A 341 -4.09 3.03 -24.00
N ALA A 342 -3.62 1.89 -23.48
CA ALA A 342 -2.24 1.70 -23.08
C ALA A 342 -1.28 1.73 -24.28
N ALA A 343 -1.64 1.11 -25.41
CA ALA A 343 -0.85 1.16 -26.64
C ALA A 343 -0.72 2.58 -27.19
N CYS A 344 -1.84 3.31 -27.31
CA CYS A 344 -1.81 4.74 -27.72
C CYS A 344 -0.98 5.59 -26.78
N ALA A 345 -1.05 5.33 -25.48
CA ALA A 345 -0.25 6.05 -24.49
C ALA A 345 1.26 5.73 -24.62
N ALA A 346 1.62 4.46 -24.86
CA ALA A 346 3.00 4.05 -25.08
C ALA A 346 3.57 4.64 -26.39
N GLU A 347 2.77 4.66 -27.47
CA GLU A 347 3.14 5.29 -28.74
C GLU A 347 3.40 6.81 -28.56
N ALA A 348 2.55 7.52 -27.80
CA ALA A 348 2.75 8.93 -27.50
C ALA A 348 4.05 9.19 -26.73
N VAL A 349 4.40 8.30 -25.80
CA VAL A 349 5.68 8.35 -25.06
C VAL A 349 6.85 8.09 -26.00
N ALA A 350 6.77 7.08 -26.86
CA ALA A 350 7.82 6.76 -27.83
C ALA A 350 8.07 7.93 -28.82
N ALA A 351 7.00 8.55 -29.32
CA ALA A 351 7.09 9.72 -30.19
C ALA A 351 7.80 10.89 -29.49
N ALA A 352 7.41 11.20 -28.27
CA ALA A 352 8.03 12.30 -27.48
C ALA A 352 9.53 12.05 -27.19
N ARG A 353 9.94 10.77 -26.98
CA ARG A 353 11.34 10.40 -26.81
C ARG A 353 12.15 10.58 -28.12
N ALA A 354 11.56 10.20 -29.25
CA ALA A 354 12.20 10.36 -30.56
C ALA A 354 12.42 11.85 -30.88
N GLU A 355 11.45 12.73 -30.62
CA GLU A 355 11.58 14.18 -30.80
C GLU A 355 12.70 14.77 -29.92
N LYS A 356 12.78 14.38 -28.66
CA LYS A 356 13.85 14.83 -27.74
C LYS A 356 15.24 14.38 -28.21
N SER A 357 15.34 13.17 -28.78
CA SER A 357 16.62 12.63 -29.28
C SER A 357 17.09 13.31 -30.57
N GLN A 358 16.21 13.91 -31.36
CA GLN A 358 16.54 14.67 -32.57
C GLN A 358 16.90 16.13 -32.28
N ALA A 359 16.58 16.64 -31.08
CA ALA A 359 16.83 18.03 -30.67
C ALA A 359 18.16 18.20 -29.93
N VAL A 360 18.91 17.14 -29.68
CA VAL A 360 20.26 17.09 -29.09
C VAL A 360 21.30 16.77 -30.17
#